data_67af9c304e01a52065ecf346e9a5fa4a
#
_entry.id   67af9c304e01a52065ecf346e9a5fa4a
#
_cell.length_a   1.000
_cell.length_b   1.000
_cell.length_c   1.000
_cell.angle_alpha   90.00
_cell.angle_beta   90.00
_cell.angle_gamma   90.00
#
_symmetry.space_group_name_H-M   'P 1'
#
loop_
_entity.id
_entity.type
_entity.pdbx_description
1 polymer ?
#
loop_
_entity_poly.entity_id
_entity_poly.type
_entity_poly.pdbx_seq_one_letter_code
_entity_poly.pdbx_strand_id
1 'polypeptide(L)'
;MIKEIKFRPQISEEDYAFKLGHAIRFLKNNDQLKMVVTFRGREMAHPERGESLLLKYAADLEEYATAELPAAMDDRQMFLMFTPKVVA
;
A
#
# COMPACT_ATOMS: atom_id res chain seq x y z
N MET A 1 0.41 16.24 -4.30
CA MET A 1 -0.06 15.95 -2.94
C MET A 1 0.13 14.46 -2.65
N ILE A 2 0.47 14.11 -1.41
CA ILE A 2 0.63 12.71 -1.01
C ILE A 2 -0.64 12.24 -0.34
N LYS A 3 -1.23 11.18 -0.86
CA LYS A 3 -2.39 10.52 -0.27
C LYS A 3 -1.93 9.32 0.53
N GLU A 4 -2.67 8.97 1.57
CA GLU A 4 -2.33 7.85 2.43
C GLU A 4 -3.52 6.91 2.57
N ILE A 5 -3.25 5.61 2.46
CA ILE A 5 -4.24 4.56 2.70
C ILE A 5 -3.67 3.65 3.78
N LYS A 6 -4.40 3.49 4.87
CA LYS A 6 -3.98 2.63 5.99
C LYS A 6 -4.87 1.40 6.07
N PHE A 7 -4.27 0.27 6.41
CA PHE A 7 -5.01 -0.98 6.59
C PHE A 7 -4.28 -1.90 7.56
N ARG A 8 -4.97 -2.98 7.93
CA ARG A 8 -4.45 -3.97 8.87
C ARG A 8 -3.96 -5.21 8.13
N PRO A 9 -3.03 -6.00 8.73
CA PRO A 9 -2.54 -7.23 8.07
C PRO A 9 -3.64 -8.24 7.77
N GLN A 10 -4.73 -8.21 8.56
CA GLN A 10 -5.87 -9.11 8.35
C GLN A 10 -6.98 -8.35 7.64
N ILE A 11 -6.76 -8.06 6.37
CA ILE A 11 -7.73 -7.34 5.55
C ILE A 11 -8.60 -8.37 4.80
N SER A 12 -9.91 -8.11 4.72
CA SER A 12 -10.81 -8.94 3.92
C SER A 12 -10.58 -8.67 2.43
N GLU A 13 -10.99 -9.62 1.59
CA GLU A 13 -10.88 -9.44 0.14
C GLU A 13 -11.70 -8.25 -0.34
N GLU A 14 -12.88 -8.05 0.26
CA GLU A 14 -13.74 -6.91 -0.08
C GLU A 14 -13.09 -5.59 0.26
N ASP A 15 -12.50 -5.49 1.45
CA ASP A 15 -11.83 -4.27 1.89
C ASP A 15 -10.55 -4.03 1.07
N TYR A 16 -9.84 -5.10 0.75
CA TYR A 16 -8.67 -5.03 -0.14
C TYR A 16 -9.05 -4.40 -1.48
N ALA A 17 -10.12 -4.92 -2.10
CA ALA A 17 -10.58 -4.42 -3.40
C ALA A 17 -11.08 -2.98 -3.31
N PHE A 18 -11.76 -2.63 -2.22
CA PHE A 18 -12.26 -1.27 -2.00
C PHE A 18 -11.10 -0.28 -1.94
N LYS A 19 -10.09 -0.60 -1.15
CA LYS A 19 -8.88 0.24 -1.02
C LYS A 19 -8.07 0.29 -2.31
N LEU A 20 -8.05 -0.81 -3.06
CA LEU A 20 -7.39 -0.84 -4.36
C LEU A 20 -8.03 0.17 -5.32
N GLY A 21 -9.37 0.24 -5.33
CA GLY A 21 -10.10 1.22 -6.13
C GLY A 21 -9.74 2.65 -5.77
N HIS A 22 -9.63 2.94 -4.48
CA HIS A 22 -9.19 4.26 -4.01
C HIS A 22 -7.76 4.57 -4.45
N ALA A 23 -6.87 3.58 -4.33
CA ALA A 23 -5.47 3.75 -4.73
C ALA A 23 -5.37 4.10 -6.22
N ILE A 24 -6.10 3.40 -7.06
CA ILE A 24 -6.10 3.64 -8.50
C ILE A 24 -6.58 5.05 -8.80
N ARG A 25 -7.63 5.51 -8.13
CA ARG A 25 -8.16 6.87 -8.35
C ARG A 25 -7.13 7.93 -7.97
N PHE A 26 -6.46 7.77 -6.83
CA PHE A 26 -5.42 8.73 -6.42
C PHE A 26 -4.29 8.78 -7.44
N LEU A 27 -3.84 7.62 -7.90
CA LEU A 27 -2.75 7.54 -8.87
C LEU A 27 -3.14 8.12 -10.23
N LYS A 28 -4.38 7.87 -10.67
CA LYS A 28 -4.89 8.45 -11.91
C LYS A 28 -4.99 9.98 -11.82
N ASN A 29 -5.21 10.49 -10.60
CA ASN A 29 -5.23 11.94 -10.35
C ASN A 29 -3.82 12.52 -10.17
N ASN A 30 -2.81 11.74 -10.46
CA ASN A 30 -1.40 12.14 -10.37
C ASN A 30 -0.92 12.43 -8.95
N ASP A 31 -1.57 11.85 -7.94
CA ASP A 31 -1.14 11.95 -6.57
C ASP A 31 -0.11 10.87 -6.26
N GLN A 32 0.89 11.19 -5.43
CA GLN A 32 1.70 10.15 -4.81
C GLN A 32 0.85 9.44 -3.76
N LEU A 33 1.11 8.15 -3.58
CA LEU A 33 0.34 7.33 -2.66
C LEU A 33 1.27 6.63 -1.68
N LYS A 34 0.94 6.72 -0.40
CA LYS A 34 1.61 5.98 0.66
C LYS A 34 0.64 4.92 1.18
N MET A 35 0.96 3.66 0.98
CA MET A 35 0.14 2.57 1.52
C MET A 35 0.79 2.03 2.78
N VAL A 36 0.02 1.99 3.87
CA VAL A 36 0.54 1.72 5.21
C VAL A 36 -0.20 0.56 5.84
N VAL A 37 0.57 -0.43 6.31
CA VAL A 37 0.05 -1.51 7.15
C VAL A 37 0.36 -1.16 8.59
N THR A 38 -0.67 -1.11 9.45
CA THR A 38 -0.48 -0.87 10.87
C THR A 38 -0.57 -2.18 11.63
N PHE A 39 0.41 -2.43 12.51
CA PHE A 39 0.47 -3.66 13.30
C PHE A 39 0.10 -3.40 14.75
N ARG A 40 -0.66 -4.31 15.34
CA ARG A 40 -0.85 -4.37 16.79
C ARG A 40 0.19 -5.30 17.39
N GLY A 41 0.34 -5.27 18.73
CA GLY A 41 1.39 -5.99 19.41
C GLY A 41 1.63 -7.42 18.94
N ARG A 42 0.59 -8.24 18.84
CA ARG A 42 0.72 -9.64 18.39
C ARG A 42 1.11 -9.76 16.93
N GLU A 43 0.70 -8.81 16.12
CA GLU A 43 0.96 -8.82 14.69
C GLU A 43 2.41 -8.48 14.37
N MET A 44 3.10 -7.83 15.30
CA MET A 44 4.52 -7.51 15.14
C MET A 44 5.41 -8.75 15.06
N ALA A 45 4.91 -9.90 15.52
CA ALA A 45 5.63 -11.16 15.43
C ALA A 45 5.69 -11.68 13.98
N HIS A 46 4.81 -11.19 13.11
CA HIS A 46 4.69 -11.66 11.74
C HIS A 46 4.62 -10.47 10.75
N PRO A 47 5.68 -9.65 10.69
CA PRO A 47 5.67 -8.50 9.79
C PRO A 47 5.60 -8.90 8.31
N GLU A 48 6.01 -10.13 7.98
CA GLU A 48 5.94 -10.64 6.61
C GLU A 48 4.53 -10.68 6.06
N ARG A 49 3.51 -10.74 6.92
CA ARG A 49 2.11 -10.72 6.49
C ARG A 49 1.74 -9.36 5.91
N GLY A 50 2.23 -8.30 6.55
CA GLY A 50 2.03 -6.94 6.04
C GLY A 50 2.81 -6.70 4.77
N GLU A 51 4.05 -7.19 4.73
CA GLU A 51 4.89 -7.06 3.54
C GLU A 51 4.25 -7.74 2.34
N SER A 52 3.72 -8.96 2.54
CA SER A 52 3.03 -9.70 1.47
C SER A 52 1.86 -8.91 0.90
N LEU A 53 1.07 -8.25 1.77
CA LEU A 53 -0.05 -7.43 1.32
C LEU A 53 0.42 -6.22 0.53
N LEU A 54 1.47 -5.54 1.01
CA LEU A 54 2.01 -4.39 0.29
C LEU A 54 2.54 -4.79 -1.07
N LEU A 55 3.22 -5.94 -1.16
CA LEU A 55 3.72 -6.45 -2.44
C LEU A 55 2.58 -6.85 -3.37
N LYS A 56 1.49 -7.37 -2.82
CA LYS A 56 0.30 -7.68 -3.61
C LYS A 56 -0.31 -6.41 -4.20
N TYR A 57 -0.41 -5.34 -3.39
CA TYR A 57 -0.87 -4.05 -3.90
C TYR A 57 0.10 -3.52 -4.97
N ALA A 58 1.40 -3.68 -4.76
CA ALA A 58 2.39 -3.23 -5.74
C ALA A 58 2.20 -3.93 -7.09
N ALA A 59 1.92 -5.24 -7.06
CA ALA A 59 1.65 -5.99 -8.29
C ALA A 59 0.36 -5.53 -8.96
N ASP A 60 -0.70 -5.33 -8.16
CA ASP A 60 -1.99 -4.91 -8.69
C ASP A 60 -1.98 -3.46 -9.19
N LEU A 61 -1.07 -2.64 -8.71
CA LEU A 61 -0.95 -1.24 -9.09
C LEU A 61 0.16 -0.98 -10.11
N GLU A 62 0.84 -2.02 -10.58
CA GLU A 62 1.99 -1.90 -11.47
C GLU A 62 1.68 -1.08 -12.72
N GLU A 63 0.48 -1.21 -13.25
CA GLU A 63 0.03 -0.48 -14.43
C GLU A 63 -0.05 1.03 -14.17
N TYR A 64 -0.32 1.42 -12.94
CA TYR A 64 -0.61 2.81 -12.57
C TYR A 64 0.52 3.53 -11.88
N ALA A 65 1.45 2.80 -11.27
CA ALA A 65 2.47 3.41 -10.43
C ALA A 65 3.74 2.58 -10.32
N THR A 66 4.82 3.26 -9.95
CA THR A 66 6.08 2.61 -9.58
C THR A 66 6.16 2.59 -8.05
N ALA A 67 6.35 1.39 -7.48
CA ALA A 67 6.52 1.24 -6.05
C ALA A 67 7.99 1.41 -5.66
N GLU A 68 8.24 2.11 -4.56
CA GLU A 68 9.58 2.26 -4.01
C GLU A 68 9.87 1.07 -3.09
N LEU A 69 10.58 0.08 -3.62
CA LEU A 69 10.94 -1.13 -2.88
C LEU A 69 12.32 -0.98 -2.25
N PRO A 70 12.57 -1.64 -1.11
CA PRO A 70 11.67 -2.48 -0.34
C PRO A 70 10.74 -1.65 0.57
N ALA A 71 9.73 -2.32 1.15
CA ALA A 71 8.87 -1.69 2.14
C ALA A 71 9.69 -1.29 3.35
N ALA A 72 9.35 -0.14 3.93
CA ALA A 72 10.06 0.39 5.09
C ALA A 72 9.23 0.22 6.35
N MET A 73 9.92 -0.07 7.48
CA MET A 73 9.28 -0.11 8.79
C MET A 73 9.47 1.24 9.49
N ASP A 74 8.42 1.72 10.11
CA ASP A 74 8.44 2.92 10.92
C ASP A 74 7.58 2.67 12.15
N ASP A 75 8.24 2.34 13.27
CA ASP A 75 7.59 1.96 14.52
C ASP A 75 6.71 0.72 14.29
N ARG A 76 5.40 0.84 14.46
CA ARG A 76 4.45 -0.28 14.28
C ARG A 76 3.75 -0.21 12.93
N GLN A 77 4.39 0.41 11.96
CA GLN A 77 3.85 0.57 10.63
C GLN A 77 4.87 0.13 9.58
N MET A 78 4.36 -0.46 8.52
CA MET A 78 5.17 -0.76 7.35
C MET A 78 4.52 -0.09 6.16
N PHE A 79 5.32 0.50 5.28
CA PHE A 79 4.73 1.24 4.17
C PHE A 79 5.50 1.08 2.87
N LEU A 80 4.80 1.33 1.78
CA LEU A 80 5.37 1.51 0.45
C LEU A 80 4.89 2.84 -0.11
N MET A 81 5.82 3.56 -0.74
CA MET A 81 5.50 4.75 -1.51
C MET A 81 5.26 4.37 -2.96
N PHE A 82 4.25 4.96 -3.56
CA PHE A 82 3.90 4.76 -4.96
C PHE A 82 3.92 6.09 -5.68
N THR A 83 4.66 6.16 -6.77
CA THR A 83 4.71 7.34 -7.63
C THR A 83 3.90 7.04 -8.88
N PRO A 84 2.91 7.91 -9.24
CA PRO A 84 2.09 7.65 -10.41
C PRO A 84 2.94 7.62 -11.68
N LYS A 85 2.62 6.69 -12.58
CA LYS A 85 3.25 6.66 -13.89
C LYS A 85 2.64 7.74 -14.76
N VAL A 86 3.49 8.47 -15.45
CA VAL A 86 3.02 9.47 -16.39
C VAL A 86 2.55 8.73 -17.64
N VAL A 87 1.28 8.89 -17.94
CA VAL A 87 0.72 8.34 -19.18
C VAL A 87 0.85 9.43 -20.22
N ALA A 88 1.71 9.16 -21.20
CA ALA A 88 1.90 10.11 -22.29
C ALA A 88 0.71 10.08 -23.25
#